data_9045cb0e6ef9cb221560e265cdf3ac48
#
_entry.id   9045cb0e6ef9cb221560e265cdf3ac48
#
_cell.length_a   1.000
_cell.length_b   1.000
_cell.length_c   1.000
_cell.angle_alpha   90.00
_cell.angle_beta   90.00
_cell.angle_gamma   90.00
#
_symmetry.space_group_name_H-M   'P 1'
#
loop_
_entity.id
_entity.type
_entity.pdbx_description
1 polymer ?
#
loop_
_entity_poly.entity_id
_entity_poly.type
_entity_poly.pdbx_seq_one_letter_code
_entity_poly.pdbx_strand_id
1 'polypeptide(L)'
;MSHEHDWKHHGVRVVHAHELDPNVPQTQGMSRAAAINFARTGAEKIWAGTVHIHPNAKTGAHHHGPVESVIYVVKGKARMRWGERLEFTAEAGPGDFIWVPPFVPHQEMNASVDEPLECVLLRSGQEPVVVNLDIAAAESPEEVFWVDNIHPLPEKGC
;
A
#
# COMPACT_ATOMS: atom_id res chain seq x y z
N MET A 1 -39.72 16.66 10.19
CA MET A 1 -39.80 15.19 10.08
C MET A 1 -38.52 14.58 10.59
N SER A 2 -38.61 13.74 11.60
CA SER A 2 -37.47 12.95 12.02
C SER A 2 -37.24 11.85 10.98
N HIS A 3 -36.12 11.88 10.33
CA HIS A 3 -35.70 10.74 9.52
C HIS A 3 -35.06 9.73 10.46
N GLU A 4 -35.79 8.64 10.72
CA GLU A 4 -35.15 7.52 11.38
C GLU A 4 -34.01 6.99 10.49
N HIS A 5 -32.86 6.84 11.10
CA HIS A 5 -31.73 6.25 10.38
C HIS A 5 -31.96 4.75 10.23
N ASP A 6 -31.92 4.27 9.01
CA ASP A 6 -31.96 2.84 8.72
C ASP A 6 -30.55 2.22 8.93
N TRP A 7 -30.18 2.10 10.20
CA TRP A 7 -28.85 1.55 10.56
C TRP A 7 -28.66 0.10 10.18
N LYS A 8 -29.74 -0.63 9.95
CA LYS A 8 -29.67 -2.01 9.49
C LYS A 8 -29.09 -2.11 8.07
N HIS A 9 -29.50 -1.22 7.18
CA HIS A 9 -29.10 -1.26 5.78
C HIS A 9 -28.02 -0.22 5.42
N HIS A 10 -27.84 0.81 6.24
CA HIS A 10 -26.90 1.89 6.03
C HIS A 10 -25.88 2.02 7.17
N GLY A 11 -25.69 0.98 7.93
CA GLY A 11 -24.73 0.94 9.02
C GLY A 11 -23.42 0.24 8.62
N VAL A 12 -22.96 -0.57 9.53
CA VAL A 12 -21.71 -1.34 9.35
C VAL A 12 -21.86 -2.35 8.24
N ARG A 13 -20.82 -2.48 7.43
CA ARG A 13 -20.73 -3.48 6.36
C ARG A 13 -19.52 -4.35 6.55
N VAL A 14 -19.72 -5.66 6.40
CA VAL A 14 -18.65 -6.65 6.40
C VAL A 14 -18.53 -7.18 4.97
N VAL A 15 -17.34 -7.08 4.40
CA VAL A 15 -17.03 -7.66 3.11
C VAL A 15 -16.20 -8.90 3.36
N HIS A 16 -16.75 -10.06 2.99
CA HIS A 16 -16.08 -11.34 3.21
C HIS A 16 -14.98 -11.59 2.18
N ALA A 17 -14.01 -12.42 2.53
CA ALA A 17 -12.84 -12.67 1.68
C ALA A 17 -13.19 -13.16 0.28
N HIS A 18 -14.28 -13.94 0.14
CA HIS A 18 -14.72 -14.46 -1.17
C HIS A 18 -15.50 -13.42 -1.99
N GLU A 19 -15.78 -12.25 -1.45
CA GLU A 19 -16.55 -11.18 -2.09
C GLU A 19 -15.68 -10.03 -2.60
N LEU A 20 -14.36 -10.11 -2.45
CA LEU A 20 -13.47 -9.07 -2.94
C LEU A 20 -13.57 -8.93 -4.46
N ASP A 21 -13.54 -7.70 -4.95
CA ASP A 21 -13.70 -7.40 -6.37
C ASP A 21 -12.34 -7.29 -7.07
N PRO A 22 -11.97 -8.26 -7.91
CA PRO A 22 -10.72 -8.19 -8.68
C PRO A 22 -10.83 -7.32 -9.93
N ASN A 23 -12.02 -6.84 -10.29
CA ASN A 23 -12.24 -6.02 -11.46
C ASN A 23 -11.92 -4.54 -11.16
N VAL A 24 -10.67 -4.28 -10.87
CA VAL A 24 -10.10 -2.96 -10.55
C VAL A 24 -8.82 -2.76 -11.34
N PRO A 25 -8.31 -1.52 -11.49
CA PRO A 25 -7.06 -1.29 -12.20
C PRO A 25 -5.91 -2.10 -11.62
N GLN A 26 -5.17 -2.77 -12.49
CA GLN A 26 -4.10 -3.68 -12.15
C GLN A 26 -2.74 -3.11 -12.59
N THR A 27 -1.68 -3.56 -11.92
CA THR A 27 -0.29 -3.32 -12.32
C THR A 27 0.33 -4.66 -12.70
N GLN A 28 1.17 -4.67 -13.74
CA GLN A 28 1.85 -5.90 -14.15
C GLN A 28 2.64 -6.51 -12.99
N GLY A 29 2.49 -7.81 -12.79
CA GLY A 29 3.14 -8.54 -11.69
C GLY A 29 2.39 -8.46 -10.36
N MET A 30 1.26 -7.74 -10.31
CA MET A 30 0.45 -7.55 -9.12
C MET A 30 -1.01 -7.84 -9.41
N SER A 31 -1.72 -8.38 -8.44
CA SER A 31 -3.17 -8.58 -8.48
C SER A 31 -3.81 -7.86 -7.31
N ARG A 32 -4.72 -6.94 -7.60
CA ARG A 32 -5.48 -6.20 -6.59
C ARG A 32 -6.92 -6.66 -6.56
N ALA A 33 -7.51 -6.65 -5.36
CA ALA A 33 -8.93 -6.87 -5.18
C ALA A 33 -9.49 -5.87 -4.17
N ALA A 34 -10.54 -5.16 -4.55
CA ALA A 34 -11.16 -4.17 -3.68
C ALA A 34 -12.08 -4.81 -2.66
N ALA A 35 -11.95 -4.42 -1.41
CA ALA A 35 -12.87 -4.75 -0.33
C ALA A 35 -13.79 -3.56 -0.04
N ILE A 36 -13.21 -2.41 0.22
CA ILE A 36 -13.90 -1.18 0.62
C ILE A 36 -13.62 -0.10 -0.42
N ASN A 37 -14.64 0.36 -1.08
CA ASN A 37 -14.59 1.48 -2.01
C ASN A 37 -15.99 2.08 -2.18
N PHE A 38 -16.11 3.14 -2.97
CA PHE A 38 -17.40 3.79 -3.19
C PHE A 38 -18.42 2.83 -3.82
N ALA A 39 -18.02 2.09 -4.84
CA ALA A 39 -18.94 1.21 -5.57
C ALA A 39 -19.49 0.07 -4.70
N ARG A 40 -18.69 -0.46 -3.77
CA ARG A 40 -19.06 -1.61 -2.97
C ARG A 40 -19.72 -1.24 -1.64
N THR A 41 -19.25 -0.19 -0.99
CA THR A 41 -19.67 0.16 0.38
C THR A 41 -20.16 1.57 0.52
N GLY A 42 -20.00 2.41 -0.48
CA GLY A 42 -20.27 3.84 -0.39
C GLY A 42 -19.19 4.63 0.33
N ALA A 43 -18.01 4.05 0.53
CA ALA A 43 -16.90 4.75 1.14
C ALA A 43 -16.45 5.93 0.27
N GLU A 44 -16.29 7.09 0.88
CA GLU A 44 -15.96 8.32 0.15
C GLU A 44 -14.49 8.70 0.26
N LYS A 45 -13.87 8.45 1.42
CA LYS A 45 -12.52 8.94 1.74
C LYS A 45 -11.44 7.88 1.71
N ILE A 46 -11.81 6.62 1.90
CA ILE A 46 -10.86 5.53 1.97
C ILE A 46 -11.17 4.44 0.95
N TRP A 47 -10.11 3.86 0.44
CA TRP A 47 -10.14 2.63 -0.35
C TRP A 47 -9.33 1.58 0.40
N ALA A 48 -9.82 0.35 0.48
CA ALA A 48 -9.08 -0.74 1.09
C ALA A 48 -9.26 -2.03 0.28
N GLY A 49 -8.19 -2.78 0.17
CA GLY A 49 -8.21 -4.05 -0.54
C GLY A 49 -6.94 -4.85 -0.30
N THR A 50 -6.79 -5.90 -1.09
CA THR A 50 -5.63 -6.77 -1.04
C THR A 50 -4.76 -6.59 -2.27
N VAL A 51 -3.47 -6.85 -2.10
CA VAL A 51 -2.49 -6.88 -3.19
C VAL A 51 -1.70 -8.17 -3.07
N HIS A 52 -1.65 -8.91 -4.15
CA HIS A 52 -0.81 -10.09 -4.30
C HIS A 52 0.29 -9.76 -5.31
N ILE A 53 1.53 -9.87 -4.90
CA ILE A 53 2.68 -9.53 -5.73
C ILE A 53 3.47 -10.80 -6.03
N HIS A 54 3.60 -11.12 -7.31
CA HIS A 54 4.28 -12.33 -7.77
C HIS A 54 5.77 -12.34 -7.34
N PRO A 55 6.36 -13.52 -7.19
CA PRO A 55 7.79 -13.60 -6.90
C PRO A 55 8.61 -12.79 -7.91
N ASN A 56 9.62 -12.10 -7.44
CA ASN A 56 10.54 -11.28 -8.23
C ASN A 56 9.88 -10.13 -9.02
N ALA A 57 8.62 -9.80 -8.76
CA ALA A 57 7.93 -8.70 -9.43
C ALA A 57 8.28 -7.35 -8.79
N LYS A 58 8.31 -6.32 -9.62
CA LYS A 58 8.52 -4.93 -9.19
C LYS A 58 7.73 -3.98 -10.08
N THR A 59 7.35 -2.84 -9.52
CA THR A 59 6.77 -1.75 -10.30
C THR A 59 7.86 -0.92 -10.98
N GLY A 60 7.47 -0.06 -11.92
CA GLY A 60 8.27 1.09 -12.31
C GLY A 60 8.27 2.16 -11.21
N ALA A 61 9.07 3.18 -11.38
CA ALA A 61 9.04 4.35 -10.50
C ALA A 61 7.78 5.17 -10.77
N HIS A 62 7.08 5.58 -9.72
CA HIS A 62 5.84 6.34 -9.83
C HIS A 62 5.53 7.07 -8.51
N HIS A 63 4.54 7.96 -8.55
CA HIS A 63 3.92 8.50 -7.35
C HIS A 63 2.39 8.48 -7.51
N HIS A 64 1.69 8.71 -6.43
CA HIS A 64 0.23 8.68 -6.39
C HIS A 64 -0.40 10.06 -6.16
N GLY A 65 0.31 11.13 -6.56
CA GLY A 65 -0.20 12.49 -6.36
C GLY A 65 -0.47 12.78 -4.89
N PRO A 66 -1.61 13.42 -4.57
CA PRO A 66 -1.93 13.79 -3.18
C PRO A 66 -2.41 12.62 -2.31
N VAL A 67 -2.51 11.42 -2.87
CA VAL A 67 -3.01 10.23 -2.16
C VAL A 67 -1.94 9.68 -1.21
N GLU A 68 -2.34 9.39 0.01
CA GLU A 68 -1.54 8.61 0.95
C GLU A 68 -1.91 7.13 0.86
N SER A 69 -0.95 6.26 1.12
CA SER A 69 -1.17 4.83 1.18
C SER A 69 -0.57 4.22 2.43
N VAL A 70 -1.24 3.21 2.95
CA VAL A 70 -0.71 2.33 3.98
C VAL A 70 -0.72 0.92 3.42
N ILE A 71 0.40 0.24 3.54
CA ILE A 71 0.56 -1.15 3.13
C ILE A 71 0.88 -1.97 4.38
N TYR A 72 0.08 -2.99 4.64
CA TYR A 72 0.31 -3.95 5.72
C TYR A 72 0.74 -5.27 5.11
N VAL A 73 1.92 -5.76 5.48
CA VAL A 73 2.44 -7.03 4.97
C VAL A 73 1.81 -8.18 5.75
N VAL A 74 1.09 -9.06 5.04
CA VAL A 74 0.47 -10.25 5.61
C VAL A 74 1.44 -11.44 5.52
N LYS A 75 2.07 -11.60 4.35
CA LYS A 75 2.97 -12.72 4.08
C LYS A 75 4.03 -12.31 3.05
N GLY A 76 5.24 -12.77 3.25
CA GLY A 76 6.33 -12.49 2.35
C GLY A 76 7.17 -11.30 2.80
N LYS A 77 7.95 -10.75 1.89
CA LYS A 77 8.87 -9.65 2.17
C LYS A 77 8.79 -8.58 1.09
N ALA A 78 8.42 -7.39 1.50
CA ALA A 78 8.36 -6.23 0.64
C ALA A 78 9.65 -5.43 0.69
N ARG A 79 10.04 -4.86 -0.43
CA ARG A 79 11.11 -3.86 -0.51
C ARG A 79 10.57 -2.61 -1.17
N MET A 80 10.84 -1.47 -0.57
CA MET A 80 10.51 -0.15 -1.11
C MET A 80 11.78 0.60 -1.44
N ARG A 81 11.79 1.26 -2.58
CA ARG A 81 12.78 2.28 -2.89
C ARG A 81 12.07 3.59 -3.12
N TRP A 82 12.64 4.69 -2.67
CA TRP A 82 12.04 6.02 -2.85
C TRP A 82 13.09 7.10 -2.99
N GLY A 83 12.62 8.28 -3.37
CA GLY A 83 13.44 9.44 -3.63
C GLY A 83 13.52 9.76 -5.12
N GLU A 84 14.03 10.93 -5.46
CA GLU A 84 14.12 11.39 -6.85
C GLU A 84 15.01 10.52 -7.74
N ARG A 85 15.91 9.75 -7.13
CA ARG A 85 16.77 8.76 -7.78
C ARG A 85 16.56 7.37 -7.22
N LEU A 86 15.47 7.12 -6.52
CA LEU A 86 15.24 5.87 -5.79
C LEU A 86 16.46 5.50 -4.91
N GLU A 87 17.06 6.52 -4.31
CA GLU A 87 18.31 6.39 -3.56
C GLU A 87 18.17 5.82 -2.16
N PHE A 88 16.93 5.73 -1.67
CA PHE A 88 16.63 5.18 -0.34
C PHE A 88 15.88 3.86 -0.47
N THR A 89 16.09 2.97 0.50
CA THR A 89 15.42 1.66 0.53
C THR A 89 15.12 1.21 1.95
N ALA A 90 14.05 0.43 2.09
CA ALA A 90 13.70 -0.27 3.32
C ALA A 90 12.94 -1.54 2.98
N GLU A 91 12.99 -2.51 3.87
CA GLU A 91 12.27 -3.77 3.76
C GLU A 91 11.25 -3.91 4.88
N ALA A 92 10.15 -4.61 4.59
CA ALA A 92 9.09 -4.91 5.53
C ALA A 92 8.67 -6.36 5.39
N GLY A 93 8.47 -7.02 6.53
CA GLY A 93 8.02 -8.39 6.63
C GLY A 93 6.63 -8.49 7.29
N PRO A 94 6.14 -9.72 7.51
CA PRO A 94 4.79 -9.92 8.07
C PRO A 94 4.56 -9.18 9.37
N GLY A 95 3.46 -8.43 9.44
CA GLY A 95 3.11 -7.59 10.57
C GLY A 95 3.59 -6.15 10.48
N ASP A 96 4.44 -5.84 9.51
CA ASP A 96 4.98 -4.49 9.34
C ASP A 96 4.02 -3.61 8.52
N PHE A 97 4.06 -2.32 8.81
CA PHE A 97 3.31 -1.29 8.10
C PHE A 97 4.27 -0.41 7.30
N ILE A 98 3.86 -0.09 6.08
CA ILE A 98 4.56 0.87 5.21
C ILE A 98 3.63 2.04 4.98
N TRP A 99 4.09 3.25 5.23
CA TRP A 99 3.38 4.47 4.87
C TRP A 99 4.04 5.11 3.65
N VAL A 100 3.25 5.39 2.62
CA VAL A 100 3.70 6.09 1.43
C VAL A 100 3.08 7.48 1.43
N PRO A 101 3.87 8.53 1.70
CA PRO A 101 3.34 9.90 1.74
C PRO A 101 2.93 10.40 0.35
N PRO A 102 2.18 11.52 0.30
CA PRO A 102 1.84 12.14 -0.99
C PRO A 102 3.08 12.51 -1.80
N PHE A 103 2.98 12.40 -3.11
CA PHE A 103 3.95 12.85 -4.11
C PHE A 103 5.33 12.18 -4.07
N VAL A 104 5.59 11.26 -3.17
CA VAL A 104 6.92 10.64 -3.08
C VAL A 104 7.16 9.70 -4.26
N PRO A 105 8.22 9.91 -5.04
CA PRO A 105 8.64 8.95 -6.06
C PRO A 105 9.07 7.65 -5.39
N HIS A 106 8.49 6.53 -5.80
CA HIS A 106 8.80 5.24 -5.19
C HIS A 106 8.68 4.09 -6.17
N GLN A 107 9.20 2.96 -5.76
CA GLN A 107 9.12 1.69 -6.46
C GLN A 107 8.84 0.60 -5.43
N GLU A 108 7.85 -0.23 -5.72
CA GLU A 108 7.46 -1.37 -4.89
C GLU A 108 7.97 -2.66 -5.50
N MET A 109 8.50 -3.56 -4.67
CA MET A 109 8.95 -4.85 -5.17
C MET A 109 8.79 -5.96 -4.15
N ASN A 110 8.61 -7.17 -4.67
CA ASN A 110 8.74 -8.37 -3.87
C ASN A 110 10.24 -8.66 -3.70
N ALA A 111 10.71 -8.67 -2.46
CA ALA A 111 12.12 -8.90 -2.15
C ALA A 111 12.54 -10.37 -2.33
N SER A 112 11.58 -11.28 -2.51
CA SER A 112 11.85 -12.70 -2.74
C SER A 112 11.73 -13.03 -4.23
N VAL A 113 12.58 -13.93 -4.69
CA VAL A 113 12.55 -14.44 -6.08
C VAL A 113 11.65 -15.65 -6.25
N ASP A 114 11.23 -16.29 -5.15
CA ASP A 114 10.48 -17.55 -5.16
C ASP A 114 9.20 -17.56 -4.31
N GLU A 115 9.03 -16.61 -3.40
CA GLU A 115 7.88 -16.52 -2.51
C GLU A 115 6.95 -15.38 -2.91
N PRO A 116 5.62 -15.57 -2.89
CA PRO A 116 4.68 -14.48 -3.13
C PRO A 116 4.66 -13.50 -1.96
N LEU A 117 4.28 -12.26 -2.25
CA LEU A 117 4.08 -11.20 -1.26
C LEU A 117 2.58 -10.89 -1.21
N GLU A 118 1.99 -10.96 -0.05
CA GLU A 118 0.58 -10.64 0.18
C GLU A 118 0.44 -9.48 1.15
N CYS A 119 -0.27 -8.45 0.73
CA CYS A 119 -0.45 -7.23 1.49
C CYS A 119 -1.91 -6.79 1.54
N VAL A 120 -2.23 -6.02 2.56
CA VAL A 120 -3.44 -5.19 2.61
C VAL A 120 -3.02 -3.77 2.23
N LEU A 121 -3.77 -3.16 1.34
CA LEU A 121 -3.54 -1.78 0.89
C LEU A 121 -4.72 -0.91 1.33
N LEU A 122 -4.41 0.22 1.97
CA LEU A 122 -5.37 1.29 2.25
C LEU A 122 -4.85 2.57 1.60
N ARG A 123 -5.75 3.36 1.05
CA ARG A 123 -5.39 4.66 0.49
C ARG A 123 -6.48 5.69 0.76
N SER A 124 -6.08 6.96 0.77
CA SER A 124 -6.91 8.08 1.18
C SER A 124 -7.87 8.60 0.10
N GLY A 125 -7.98 7.95 -1.04
CA GLY A 125 -8.86 8.38 -2.13
C GLY A 125 -9.43 7.22 -2.91
N GLN A 126 -10.50 7.49 -3.66
CA GLN A 126 -11.17 6.49 -4.49
C GLN A 126 -10.49 6.33 -5.85
N GLU A 127 -9.97 7.42 -6.41
CA GLU A 127 -9.35 7.43 -7.72
C GLU A 127 -7.96 6.82 -7.68
N PRO A 128 -7.66 5.88 -8.57
CA PRO A 128 -6.32 5.33 -8.69
C PRO A 128 -5.40 6.34 -9.40
N VAL A 129 -4.71 7.16 -8.63
CA VAL A 129 -3.75 8.11 -9.19
C VAL A 129 -2.40 7.43 -9.32
N VAL A 130 -1.89 7.35 -10.54
CA VAL A 130 -0.56 6.82 -10.84
C VAL A 130 0.12 7.76 -11.85
N VAL A 131 1.21 8.36 -11.43
CA VAL A 131 2.05 9.20 -12.29
C VAL A 131 3.38 8.46 -12.47
N ASN A 132 3.58 7.88 -13.65
CA ASN A 132 4.80 7.16 -13.98
C ASN A 132 5.96 8.13 -14.18
N LEU A 133 7.11 7.78 -13.66
CA LEU A 133 8.31 8.61 -13.68
C LEU A 133 9.44 7.86 -14.38
N ASP A 134 10.20 8.60 -15.18
CA ASP A 134 11.42 8.09 -15.79
C ASP A 134 12.59 8.50 -14.89
N ILE A 135 13.04 7.58 -14.05
CA ILE A 135 14.08 7.83 -13.07
C ILE A 135 15.30 6.95 -13.37
N ALA A 136 16.45 7.60 -13.47
CA ALA A 136 17.74 6.89 -13.46
C ALA A 136 18.06 6.51 -12.00
N ALA A 137 17.76 5.27 -11.64
CA ALA A 137 17.88 4.80 -10.26
C ALA A 137 19.36 4.77 -9.81
N ALA A 138 19.58 5.16 -8.55
CA ALA A 138 20.88 5.04 -7.92
C ALA A 138 21.32 3.56 -7.88
N GLU A 139 22.61 3.30 -8.10
CA GLU A 139 23.14 1.91 -8.13
C GLU A 139 23.09 1.23 -6.76
N SER A 140 23.38 1.99 -5.71
CA SER A 140 23.44 1.48 -4.35
C SER A 140 22.54 2.32 -3.44
N PRO A 141 21.27 1.94 -3.28
CA PRO A 141 20.39 2.70 -2.41
C PRO A 141 20.80 2.58 -0.95
N GLU A 142 20.64 3.70 -0.23
CA GLU A 142 20.91 3.77 1.20
C GLU A 142 19.75 3.14 1.99
N GLU A 143 20.05 2.22 2.88
CA GLU A 143 19.06 1.63 3.77
C GLU A 143 18.68 2.63 4.86
N VAL A 144 17.37 2.91 5.00
CA VAL A 144 16.86 3.91 5.92
C VAL A 144 15.96 3.24 6.94
N PHE A 145 16.20 3.56 8.21
CA PHE A 145 15.32 3.17 9.32
C PHE A 145 14.56 4.41 9.78
N TRP A 146 13.23 4.27 9.88
CA TRP A 146 12.40 5.34 10.42
C TRP A 146 12.73 5.55 11.89
N VAL A 147 12.93 6.80 12.27
CA VAL A 147 13.20 7.19 13.65
C VAL A 147 12.03 8.02 14.17
N ASP A 148 11.41 7.54 15.24
CA ASP A 148 10.38 8.29 15.94
C ASP A 148 11.04 9.34 16.83
N ASN A 149 10.92 10.62 16.45
CA ASN A 149 11.49 11.73 17.20
C ASN A 149 10.74 12.05 18.50
N ILE A 150 9.52 11.53 18.64
CA ILE A 150 8.67 11.76 19.82
C ILE A 150 8.83 10.60 20.82
N HIS A 151 8.94 9.40 20.31
CA HIS A 151 9.07 8.18 21.10
C HIS A 151 10.33 7.42 20.70
N PRO A 152 11.52 7.90 21.13
CA PRO A 152 12.77 7.27 20.71
C PRO A 152 12.82 5.81 21.09
N LEU A 153 13.39 4.99 20.21
CA LEU A 153 13.58 3.57 20.48
C LEU A 153 14.47 3.37 21.71
N PRO A 154 14.22 2.32 22.51
CA PRO A 154 15.10 2.00 23.62
C PRO A 154 16.51 1.71 23.12
N GLU A 155 17.53 2.09 23.92
CA GLU A 155 18.91 1.81 23.59
C GLU A 155 19.13 0.29 23.42
N LYS A 156 19.96 -0.08 22.42
CA LYS A 156 20.32 -1.47 22.21
C LYS A 156 21.07 -2.01 23.43
N GLY A 157 20.62 -3.13 23.99
CA GLY A 157 21.26 -3.79 25.13
C GLY A 157 20.55 -3.62 26.47
N CYS A 158 19.37 -2.99 26.45
CA CYS A 158 18.49 -2.94 27.64
C CYS A 158 17.47 -4.07 27.59
#